data_5c8e5d0613befd6d7ba9eb0e58076b59
#
_entry.id   5c8e5d0613befd6d7ba9eb0e58076b59
#
_cell.length_a   1.000
_cell.length_b   1.000
_cell.length_c   1.000
_cell.angle_alpha   90.00
_cell.angle_beta   90.00
_cell.angle_gamma   90.00
#
_symmetry.space_group_name_H-M   'P 1'
#
loop_
_entity.id
_entity.type
_entity.pdbx_description
1 polymer ?
#
loop_
_entity_poly.entity_id
_entity_poly.type
_entity_poly.pdbx_seq_one_letter_code
_entity_poly.pdbx_strand_id
1 'polypeptide(L)'
;GMSRVVILIDWSAYHASRFQLLRASLACDGRSLPLMSCVVPSSQTANADVHERFLESLAECFSPGTDVIVITDAGFQGRWFQQLRSRGWT
;
A
#
# COMPACT_ATOMS: atom_id res chain seq x y z
N GLY A 1 -6.94 -15.33 -18.27
CA GLY A 1 -7.90 -14.43 -17.65
C GLY A 1 -7.23 -13.39 -16.77
N MET A 2 -7.97 -12.38 -16.43
CA MET A 2 -7.45 -11.36 -15.52
C MET A 2 -7.41 -11.86 -14.08
N SER A 3 -6.26 -11.72 -13.45
CA SER A 3 -6.11 -12.04 -12.05
C SER A 3 -6.61 -10.87 -11.21
N ARG A 4 -7.28 -11.17 -10.12
CA ARG A 4 -7.70 -10.16 -9.15
C ARG A 4 -6.97 -10.43 -7.84
N VAL A 5 -6.39 -9.37 -7.27
CA VAL A 5 -5.72 -9.47 -5.98
C VAL A 5 -6.27 -8.41 -5.03
N VAL A 6 -6.32 -8.76 -3.75
CA VAL A 6 -6.73 -7.82 -2.70
C VAL A 6 -5.52 -7.54 -1.84
N ILE A 7 -5.16 -6.27 -1.73
CA ILE A 7 -3.99 -5.83 -0.99
C ILE A 7 -4.44 -5.02 0.21
N LEU A 8 -3.93 -5.39 1.37
CA LEU A 8 -4.14 -4.63 2.61
C LEU A 8 -2.93 -3.74 2.83
N ILE A 9 -3.15 -2.44 2.98
CA ILE A 9 -2.08 -1.49 3.23
C ILE A 9 -2.36 -0.79 4.55
N ASP A 10 -1.39 -0.83 5.46
CA ASP A 10 -1.55 -0.21 6.78
C ASP A 10 -0.25 0.42 7.26
N TRP A 11 -0.40 1.26 8.28
CA TRP A 11 0.70 1.85 9.02
C TRP A 11 0.78 1.21 10.40
N SER A 12 2.00 0.97 10.88
CA SER A 12 2.23 0.58 12.26
C SER A 12 3.40 1.35 12.84
N ALA A 13 3.34 1.64 14.14
CA ALA A 13 4.39 2.37 14.82
C ALA A 13 5.66 1.50 14.94
N TYR A 14 6.82 2.15 14.83
CA TYR A 14 8.10 1.49 14.87
C TYR A 14 9.09 2.40 15.62
N HIS A 15 9.88 1.82 16.52
CA HIS A 15 10.85 2.53 17.35
C HIS A 15 10.25 3.75 18.06
N ALA A 16 9.39 3.49 19.04
CA ALA A 16 8.79 4.53 19.89
C ALA A 16 8.11 5.66 19.08
N SER A 17 7.50 5.29 17.96
CA SER A 17 6.75 6.20 17.08
C SER A 17 7.60 7.25 16.36
N ARG A 18 8.91 7.13 16.38
CA ARG A 18 9.78 7.99 15.56
C ARG A 18 9.68 7.65 14.09
N PHE A 19 9.35 6.41 13.81
CA PHE A 19 9.17 5.90 12.46
C PHE A 19 7.83 5.20 12.38
N GLN A 20 7.32 5.10 11.15
CA GLN A 20 6.14 4.32 10.85
C GLN A 20 6.52 3.27 9.83
N LEU A 21 5.93 2.11 9.95
CA LEU A 21 6.12 1.03 8.98
C LEU A 21 4.90 1.03 8.06
N LEU A 22 5.13 1.31 6.79
CA LEU A 22 4.09 1.19 5.76
C LEU A 22 4.18 -0.21 5.18
N ARG A 23 3.12 -0.97 5.28
CA ARG A 23 3.14 -2.38 4.94
C ARG A 23 2.02 -2.74 4.00
N ALA A 24 2.36 -3.52 2.97
CA ALA A 24 1.40 -4.08 2.04
C ALA A 24 1.39 -5.60 2.18
N SER A 25 0.21 -6.18 2.27
CA SER A 25 0.03 -7.63 2.42
C SER A 25 -1.03 -8.11 1.43
N LEU A 26 -0.84 -9.32 0.92
CA LEU A 26 -1.81 -9.98 0.05
C LEU A 26 -2.81 -10.74 0.91
N ALA A 27 -4.10 -10.46 0.73
CA ALA A 27 -5.15 -11.25 1.36
C ALA A 27 -5.43 -12.48 0.52
N CYS A 28 -5.27 -13.66 1.11
CA CYS A 28 -5.42 -14.93 0.40
C CYS A 28 -5.94 -16.01 1.34
N ASP A 29 -7.11 -16.54 1.03
CA ASP A 29 -7.71 -17.68 1.77
C ASP A 29 -7.74 -17.49 3.28
N GLY A 30 -8.16 -16.30 3.72
CA GLY A 30 -8.23 -15.99 5.14
C GLY A 30 -6.89 -15.70 5.79
N ARG A 31 -5.83 -15.62 5.01
CA ARG A 31 -4.48 -15.30 5.47
C ARG A 31 -4.02 -13.99 4.89
N SER A 32 -3.01 -13.42 5.53
CA SER A 32 -2.34 -12.23 5.06
C SER A 32 -0.88 -12.56 4.80
N LEU A 33 -0.44 -12.41 3.56
CA LEU A 33 0.94 -12.68 3.16
C LEU A 33 1.67 -11.37 2.96
N PRO A 34 2.74 -11.10 3.72
CA PRO A 34 3.51 -9.87 3.53
C PRO A 34 4.10 -9.79 2.12
N LEU A 35 3.91 -8.66 1.45
CA LEU A 35 4.49 -8.42 0.13
C LEU A 35 5.70 -7.49 0.24
N MET A 36 5.53 -6.37 0.92
CA MET A 36 6.61 -5.41 1.11
C MET A 36 6.31 -4.50 2.28
N SER A 37 7.35 -3.88 2.81
CA SER A 37 7.22 -2.87 3.84
C SER A 37 8.29 -1.81 3.66
N CYS A 38 8.04 -0.63 4.22
CA CYS A 38 8.92 0.51 4.12
C CYS A 38 8.89 1.27 5.44
N VAL A 39 10.06 1.59 5.96
CA VAL A 39 10.18 2.40 7.18
C VAL A 39 10.21 3.86 6.75
N VAL A 40 9.33 4.67 7.32
CA VAL A 40 9.18 6.08 6.97
C VAL A 40 9.24 6.91 8.25
N PRO A 41 10.02 8.01 8.27
CA PRO A 41 9.98 8.91 9.43
C PRO A 41 8.55 9.39 9.68
N SER A 42 8.16 9.46 10.95
CA SER A 42 6.78 9.83 11.32
C SER A 42 6.35 11.17 10.75
N SER A 43 7.29 12.08 10.54
CA SER A 43 7.02 13.39 9.94
C SER A 43 6.64 13.31 8.45
N GLN A 44 6.84 12.16 7.80
CA GLN A 44 6.60 12.00 6.36
C GLN A 44 5.50 11.01 6.02
N THR A 45 4.66 10.66 6.97
CA THR A 45 3.59 9.70 6.72
C THR A 45 2.53 10.22 5.75
N ALA A 46 2.38 11.55 5.64
CA ALA A 46 1.45 12.16 4.70
C ALA A 46 2.12 12.61 3.40
N ASN A 47 3.39 12.28 3.18
CA ASN A 47 4.16 12.73 2.02
C ASN A 47 3.73 11.95 0.78
N ALA A 48 3.21 12.66 -0.23
CA ALA A 48 2.70 12.05 -1.45
C ALA A 48 3.80 11.35 -2.25
N ASP A 49 5.03 11.86 -2.21
CA ASP A 49 6.15 11.24 -2.93
C ASP A 49 6.51 9.89 -2.32
N VAL A 50 6.45 9.78 -0.99
CA VAL A 50 6.67 8.51 -0.29
C VAL A 50 5.62 7.50 -0.73
N HIS A 51 4.36 7.91 -0.75
CA HIS A 51 3.25 7.05 -1.17
C HIS A 51 3.42 6.60 -2.62
N GLU A 52 3.80 7.51 -3.50
CA GLU A 52 3.97 7.20 -4.91
C GLU A 52 5.09 6.19 -5.13
N ARG A 53 6.22 6.35 -4.46
CA ARG A 53 7.33 5.39 -4.54
C ARG A 53 6.95 4.03 -4.01
N PHE A 54 6.18 4.00 -2.92
CA PHE A 54 5.69 2.75 -2.36
C PHE A 54 4.79 2.03 -3.35
N LEU A 55 3.85 2.76 -3.96
CA LEU A 55 2.93 2.19 -4.94
C LEU A 55 3.65 1.72 -6.20
N GLU A 56 4.67 2.46 -6.66
CA GLU A 56 5.48 2.02 -7.79
C GLU A 56 6.18 0.70 -7.52
N SER A 57 6.81 0.59 -6.35
CA SER A 57 7.48 -0.64 -5.96
C SER A 57 6.50 -1.79 -5.82
N LEU A 58 5.33 -1.52 -5.26
CA LEU A 58 4.28 -2.53 -5.10
C LEU A 58 3.77 -3.00 -6.46
N ALA A 59 3.63 -2.09 -7.41
CA ALA A 59 3.15 -2.41 -8.76
C ALA A 59 4.07 -3.40 -9.48
N GLU A 60 5.36 -3.39 -9.18
CA GLU A 60 6.31 -4.34 -9.76
C GLU A 60 6.06 -5.78 -9.31
N CYS A 61 5.30 -5.97 -8.24
CA CYS A 61 4.94 -7.31 -7.76
C CYS A 61 3.88 -7.99 -8.62
N PHE A 62 3.22 -7.24 -9.51
CA PHE A 62 2.08 -7.75 -10.26
C PHE A 62 2.34 -7.70 -11.76
N SER A 63 1.74 -8.65 -12.48
CA SER A 63 1.77 -8.65 -13.93
C SER A 63 0.88 -7.54 -14.50
N PRO A 64 1.21 -6.99 -15.68
CA PRO A 64 0.32 -6.06 -16.34
C PRO A 64 -1.08 -6.66 -16.52
N GLY A 65 -2.10 -5.84 -16.29
CA GLY A 65 -3.48 -6.30 -16.42
C GLY A 65 -4.06 -6.94 -15.16
N THR A 66 -3.28 -7.04 -14.09
CA THR A 66 -3.81 -7.52 -12.81
C THR A 66 -4.78 -6.50 -12.23
N ASP A 67 -5.95 -6.98 -11.82
CA ASP A 67 -6.96 -6.15 -11.16
C ASP A 67 -6.63 -6.05 -9.68
N VAL A 68 -6.18 -4.88 -9.23
CA VAL A 68 -5.73 -4.67 -7.85
C VAL A 68 -6.77 -3.90 -7.06
N ILE A 69 -7.23 -4.52 -5.99
CA ILE A 69 -8.15 -3.90 -5.03
C ILE A 69 -7.35 -3.59 -3.77
N VAL A 70 -7.36 -2.34 -3.34
CA VAL A 70 -6.61 -1.90 -2.16
C VAL A 70 -7.56 -1.59 -1.03
N ILE A 71 -7.31 -2.18 0.13
CA ILE A 71 -8.04 -1.90 1.36
C ILE A 71 -7.10 -1.18 2.32
N THR A 72 -7.51 0.00 2.76
CA THR A 72 -6.74 0.82 3.70
C THR A 72 -7.63 1.22 4.87
N ASP A 73 -7.00 1.61 5.98
CA ASP A 73 -7.73 2.12 7.12
C ASP A 73 -8.08 3.61 6.95
N ALA A 74 -8.70 4.19 7.96
CA ALA A 74 -9.18 5.56 7.92
C ALA A 74 -8.06 6.62 7.95
N GLY A 75 -6.82 6.21 8.15
CA GLY A 75 -5.68 7.12 8.15
C GLY A 75 -5.26 7.59 6.77
N PHE A 76 -5.78 6.97 5.71
CA PHE A 76 -5.47 7.35 4.34
C PHE A 76 -6.56 8.27 3.80
N GLN A 77 -6.16 9.32 3.08
CA GLN A 77 -7.10 10.34 2.63
C GLN A 77 -6.90 10.71 1.16
N GLY A 78 -7.75 11.59 0.68
CA GLY A 78 -8.00 12.01 -0.69
C GLY A 78 -6.90 11.80 -1.74
N ARG A 79 -5.71 12.34 -1.52
CA ARG A 79 -4.63 12.23 -2.51
C ARG A 79 -4.15 10.79 -2.70
N TRP A 80 -4.17 10.01 -1.62
CA TRP A 80 -3.85 8.58 -1.68
C TRP A 80 -4.80 7.86 -2.64
N PHE A 81 -6.09 8.13 -2.54
CA PHE A 81 -7.09 7.50 -3.40
C PHE A 81 -6.94 7.94 -4.85
N GLN A 82 -6.56 9.19 -5.08
CA GLN A 82 -6.27 9.67 -6.44
C GLN A 82 -5.08 8.95 -7.04
N GLN A 83 -4.04 8.71 -6.25
CA GLN A 83 -2.86 7.96 -6.69
C GLN A 83 -3.21 6.52 -7.05
N LEU A 84 -4.08 5.88 -6.28
CA LEU A 84 -4.55 4.53 -6.60
C LEU A 84 -5.31 4.52 -7.92
N ARG A 85 -6.22 5.46 -8.09
CA ARG A 85 -7.04 5.53 -9.31
C ARG A 85 -6.20 5.80 -10.55
N SER A 86 -5.17 6.60 -10.43
CA SER A 86 -4.30 6.88 -11.57
C SER A 86 -3.51 5.65 -12.02
N ARG A 87 -3.41 4.64 -11.18
CA ARG A 87 -2.80 3.34 -11.53
C ARG A 87 -3.84 2.31 -12.00
N GLY A 88 -5.12 2.68 -12.00
CA GLY A 88 -6.19 1.75 -12.31
C GLY A 88 -6.55 0.82 -11.17
N TRP A 89 -6.12 1.13 -9.96
CA TRP A 89 -6.44 0.35 -8.76
C TRP A 89 -7.69 0.91 -8.07
N THR A 90 -8.36 0.05 -7.34
CA THR A 90 -9.62 0.42 -6.67
C THR A 90 -9.49 0.34 -5.15
#